data_b133fefa9246a4bbb50dd0a5b8344fae
#
_entry.id   b133fefa9246a4bbb50dd0a5b8344fae
#
_cell.length_a   1.000
_cell.length_b   1.000
_cell.length_c   1.000
_cell.angle_alpha   90.00
_cell.angle_beta   90.00
_cell.angle_gamma   90.00
#
_symmetry.space_group_name_H-M   'P 1'
#
loop_
_entity.id
_entity.type
_entity.pdbx_description
1 polymer ?
#
loop_
_entity_poly.entity_id
_entity_poly.type
_entity_poly.pdbx_seq_one_letter_code
_entity_poly.pdbx_strand_id
1 'polypeptide(L)'
;MTGTVTVNTLVAVSGVPGTGKTTVAEALAERLDATVLRTDVVRKELYDAPEYTEAETEAVYETVLDRAGERLADESVVIDATFRTRAVRETARAVAERVGADFRLVGVDCDDAVVRERIRDRTDDESDADIEVYELICEEYEPLDSPDLVVDNSGTLAETFTQLDEL
;
A
#
# COMPACT_ATOMS: atom_id res chain seq x y z
N MET A 1 12.72 33.84 -15.02
CA MET A 1 11.75 32.82 -15.38
C MET A 1 11.57 31.85 -14.23
N THR A 2 10.46 31.99 -13.56
CA THR A 2 10.14 31.12 -12.43
C THR A 2 9.45 29.87 -12.98
N GLY A 3 10.24 28.80 -13.22
CA GLY A 3 9.66 27.50 -13.54
C GLY A 3 8.97 26.94 -12.29
N THR A 4 7.74 26.49 -12.43
CA THR A 4 7.07 25.74 -11.36
C THR A 4 7.79 24.41 -11.22
N VAL A 5 8.53 24.22 -10.13
CA VAL A 5 9.13 22.92 -9.84
C VAL A 5 8.01 22.00 -9.36
N THR A 6 7.61 21.06 -10.21
CA THR A 6 6.62 20.05 -9.80
C THR A 6 7.36 18.99 -8.99
N VAL A 7 7.03 18.90 -7.71
CA VAL A 7 7.59 17.89 -6.82
C VAL A 7 6.77 16.61 -6.96
N ASN A 8 7.44 15.50 -7.27
CA ASN A 8 6.79 14.20 -7.33
C ASN A 8 6.44 13.73 -5.92
N THR A 9 5.43 12.89 -5.81
CA THR A 9 4.94 12.38 -4.53
C THR A 9 5.06 10.87 -4.47
N LEU A 10 5.56 10.38 -3.35
CA LEU A 10 5.49 8.96 -3.00
C LEU A 10 4.32 8.77 -2.06
N VAL A 11 3.34 7.96 -2.49
CA VAL A 11 2.20 7.58 -1.65
C VAL A 11 2.37 6.15 -1.20
N ALA A 12 2.42 5.93 0.10
CA ALA A 12 2.40 4.59 0.69
C ALA A 12 0.95 4.26 1.07
N VAL A 13 0.36 3.29 0.39
CA VAL A 13 -0.99 2.81 0.70
C VAL A 13 -0.84 1.60 1.60
N SER A 14 -1.30 1.73 2.84
CA SER A 14 -1.11 0.75 3.91
C SER A 14 -2.43 0.18 4.40
N GLY A 15 -2.46 -1.10 4.69
CA GLY A 15 -3.63 -1.76 5.25
C GLY A 15 -3.46 -3.27 5.28
N VAL A 16 -4.26 -3.94 6.08
CA VAL A 16 -4.25 -5.41 6.14
C VAL A 16 -4.88 -6.01 4.88
N PRO A 17 -4.61 -7.29 4.57
CA PRO A 17 -5.21 -7.96 3.41
C PRO A 17 -6.74 -7.90 3.45
N GLY A 18 -7.36 -7.81 2.28
CA GLY A 18 -8.82 -7.82 2.15
C GLY A 18 -9.50 -6.47 2.31
N THR A 19 -8.76 -5.40 2.62
CA THR A 19 -9.33 -4.06 2.75
C THR A 19 -9.58 -3.35 1.42
N GLY A 20 -9.02 -3.87 0.32
CA GLY A 20 -9.16 -3.26 -1.00
C GLY A 20 -8.12 -2.20 -1.32
N LYS A 21 -6.91 -2.34 -0.78
CA LYS A 21 -5.80 -1.41 -1.02
C LYS A 21 -5.51 -1.19 -2.50
N THR A 22 -5.58 -2.25 -3.30
CA THR A 22 -5.27 -2.17 -4.74
C THR A 22 -6.19 -1.20 -5.45
N THR A 23 -7.49 -1.26 -5.16
CA THR A 23 -8.48 -0.34 -5.73
C THR A 23 -8.18 1.10 -5.36
N VAL A 24 -7.85 1.35 -4.10
CA VAL A 24 -7.49 2.69 -3.61
C VAL A 24 -6.18 3.16 -4.26
N ALA A 25 -5.18 2.29 -4.31
CA ALA A 25 -3.88 2.62 -4.91
C ALA A 25 -4.02 2.99 -6.40
N GLU A 26 -4.80 2.23 -7.16
CA GLU A 26 -5.05 2.50 -8.58
C GLU A 26 -5.79 3.83 -8.78
N ALA A 27 -6.78 4.12 -7.94
CA ALA A 27 -7.52 5.37 -8.01
C ALA A 27 -6.63 6.58 -7.67
N LEU A 28 -5.76 6.46 -6.67
CA LEU A 28 -4.79 7.51 -6.33
C LEU A 28 -3.79 7.72 -7.46
N ALA A 29 -3.29 6.64 -8.05
CA ALA A 29 -2.35 6.71 -9.16
C ALA A 29 -2.96 7.42 -10.37
N GLU A 30 -4.21 7.16 -10.67
CA GLU A 30 -4.92 7.85 -11.75
C GLU A 30 -5.04 9.35 -11.48
N ARG A 31 -5.37 9.74 -10.24
CA ARG A 31 -5.49 11.14 -9.85
C ARG A 31 -4.16 11.89 -9.87
N LEU A 32 -3.08 11.21 -9.54
CA LEU A 32 -1.73 11.81 -9.47
C LEU A 32 -0.90 11.62 -10.74
N ASP A 33 -1.44 10.90 -11.72
CA ASP A 33 -0.69 10.47 -12.90
C ASP A 33 0.58 9.72 -12.49
N ALA A 34 0.41 8.77 -11.57
CA ALA A 34 1.51 8.04 -10.93
C ALA A 34 1.55 6.58 -11.38
N THR A 35 2.70 5.94 -11.17
CA THR A 35 2.87 4.51 -11.37
C THR A 35 2.59 3.76 -10.06
N VAL A 36 1.89 2.64 -10.13
CA VAL A 36 1.66 1.76 -8.98
C VAL A 36 2.73 0.68 -8.94
N LEU A 37 3.36 0.53 -7.78
CA LEU A 37 4.25 -0.58 -7.47
C LEU A 37 3.59 -1.43 -6.39
N ARG A 38 3.53 -2.75 -6.62
CA ARG A 38 2.85 -3.69 -5.73
C ARG A 38 3.84 -4.71 -5.19
N THR A 39 3.87 -4.88 -3.87
CA THR A 39 4.74 -5.89 -3.24
C THR A 39 4.42 -7.30 -3.72
N ASP A 40 3.14 -7.62 -3.94
CA ASP A 40 2.73 -8.94 -4.43
C ASP A 40 3.34 -9.27 -5.79
N VAL A 41 3.38 -8.30 -6.68
CA VAL A 41 3.94 -8.48 -8.03
C VAL A 41 5.46 -8.67 -7.94
N VAL A 42 6.13 -7.82 -7.16
CA VAL A 42 7.59 -7.91 -6.98
C VAL A 42 7.98 -9.23 -6.32
N ARG A 43 7.22 -9.68 -5.34
CA ARG A 43 7.47 -10.96 -4.67
C ARG A 43 7.48 -12.12 -5.67
N LYS A 44 6.52 -12.14 -6.59
CA LYS A 44 6.42 -13.17 -7.63
C LYS A 44 7.54 -13.07 -8.66
N GLU A 45 8.07 -11.87 -8.89
CA GLU A 45 9.22 -11.67 -9.77
C GLU A 45 10.51 -12.20 -9.13
N LEU A 46 10.68 -12.01 -7.83
CA LEU A 46 11.89 -12.40 -7.10
C LEU A 46 11.88 -13.90 -6.71
N TYR A 47 10.72 -14.47 -6.47
CA TYR A 47 10.57 -15.83 -5.94
C TYR A 47 9.51 -16.61 -6.71
N ASP A 48 9.91 -17.76 -7.28
CA ASP A 48 8.98 -18.65 -8.00
C ASP A 48 7.95 -19.26 -7.04
N ALA A 49 8.38 -19.59 -5.82
CA ALA A 49 7.53 -20.15 -4.77
C ALA A 49 7.70 -19.36 -3.48
N PRO A 50 6.95 -18.25 -3.33
CA PRO A 50 7.08 -17.42 -2.13
C PRO A 50 6.78 -18.17 -0.83
N GLU A 51 7.65 -18.02 0.16
CA GLU A 51 7.50 -18.65 1.48
C GLU A 51 7.06 -17.65 2.55
N TYR A 52 7.02 -16.36 2.23
CA TYR A 52 6.59 -15.28 3.14
C TYR A 52 7.39 -15.20 4.43
N THR A 53 8.69 -15.49 4.35
CA THR A 53 9.61 -15.32 5.47
C THR A 53 9.91 -13.84 5.67
N GLU A 54 10.39 -13.49 6.87
CA GLU A 54 10.81 -12.12 7.19
C GLU A 54 11.91 -11.64 6.24
N ALA A 55 12.92 -12.47 5.97
CA ALA A 55 14.01 -12.14 5.06
C ALA A 55 13.51 -11.90 3.62
N GLU A 56 12.56 -12.73 3.16
CA GLU A 56 11.93 -12.56 1.86
C GLU A 56 11.16 -11.24 1.79
N THR A 57 10.39 -10.92 2.82
CA THR A 57 9.62 -9.68 2.90
C THR A 57 10.54 -8.46 2.89
N GLU A 58 11.66 -8.49 3.61
CA GLU A 58 12.65 -7.41 3.60
C GLU A 58 13.21 -7.19 2.20
N ALA A 59 13.56 -8.27 1.48
CA ALA A 59 14.07 -8.19 0.11
C ALA A 59 13.02 -7.60 -0.85
N VAL A 60 11.75 -7.94 -0.68
CA VAL A 60 10.65 -7.40 -1.49
C VAL A 60 10.51 -5.89 -1.27
N TYR A 61 10.48 -5.44 -0.01
CA TYR A 61 10.37 -4.00 0.28
C TYR A 61 11.59 -3.23 -0.20
N GLU A 62 12.79 -3.78 -0.02
CA GLU A 62 14.02 -3.17 -0.53
C GLU A 62 13.93 -2.95 -2.04
N THR A 63 13.52 -3.97 -2.78
CA THR A 63 13.37 -3.89 -4.23
C THR A 63 12.31 -2.85 -4.65
N VAL A 64 11.13 -2.88 -4.01
CA VAL A 64 10.05 -1.93 -4.30
C VAL A 64 10.50 -0.49 -4.02
N LEU A 65 11.17 -0.27 -2.89
CA LEU A 65 11.62 1.07 -2.51
C LEU A 65 12.76 1.57 -3.39
N ASP A 66 13.66 0.70 -3.83
CA ASP A 66 14.70 1.07 -4.79
C ASP A 66 14.08 1.49 -6.13
N ARG A 67 13.10 0.74 -6.63
CA ARG A 67 12.37 1.08 -7.85
C ARG A 67 11.61 2.39 -7.71
N ALA A 68 10.97 2.61 -6.55
CA ALA A 68 10.25 3.85 -6.27
C ALA A 68 11.19 5.05 -6.28
N GLY A 69 12.35 4.94 -5.64
CA GLY A 69 13.36 6.00 -5.62
C GLY A 69 13.83 6.39 -7.01
N GLU A 70 14.05 5.42 -7.87
CA GLU A 70 14.46 5.66 -9.27
C GLU A 70 13.35 6.35 -10.07
N ARG A 71 12.11 5.90 -9.94
CA ARG A 71 10.97 6.46 -10.67
C ARG A 71 10.59 7.87 -10.22
N LEU A 72 10.81 8.20 -8.97
CA LEU A 72 10.49 9.52 -8.40
C LEU A 72 11.28 10.67 -9.04
N ALA A 73 12.35 10.37 -9.75
CA ALA A 73 13.06 11.38 -10.54
C ALA A 73 12.19 11.90 -11.69
N ASP A 74 11.28 11.08 -12.22
CA ASP A 74 10.50 11.40 -13.42
C ASP A 74 8.99 11.47 -13.17
N GLU A 75 8.49 10.77 -12.14
CA GLU A 75 7.05 10.65 -11.92
C GLU A 75 6.73 10.42 -10.44
N SER A 76 5.45 10.59 -10.08
CA SER A 76 4.95 10.20 -8.76
C SER A 76 4.74 8.70 -8.73
N VAL A 77 4.81 8.10 -7.55
CA VAL A 77 4.70 6.65 -7.33
C VAL A 77 3.73 6.36 -6.21
N VAL A 78 2.88 5.36 -6.41
CA VAL A 78 2.00 4.81 -5.36
C VAL A 78 2.49 3.39 -5.08
N ILE A 79 2.75 3.08 -3.81
CA ILE A 79 3.10 1.72 -3.38
C ILE A 79 1.89 1.08 -2.71
N ASP A 80 1.44 -0.05 -3.26
CA ASP A 80 0.39 -0.89 -2.70
C ASP A 80 1.03 -2.02 -1.91
N ALA A 81 0.97 -1.94 -0.57
CA ALA A 81 1.57 -2.91 0.33
C ALA A 81 0.88 -2.89 1.69
N THR A 82 1.13 -3.90 2.49
CA THR A 82 0.60 -3.95 3.85
C THR A 82 1.20 -2.85 4.73
N PHE A 83 2.49 -2.56 4.58
CA PHE A 83 3.22 -1.60 5.44
C PHE A 83 2.93 -1.83 6.91
N ARG A 84 3.08 -3.07 7.34
CA ARG A 84 2.66 -3.58 8.65
C ARG A 84 3.35 -2.91 9.82
N THR A 85 4.62 -2.50 9.68
CA THR A 85 5.41 -1.95 10.76
C THR A 85 5.72 -0.47 10.55
N ARG A 86 5.89 0.22 11.67
CA ARG A 86 6.34 1.61 11.67
C ARG A 86 7.69 1.75 10.96
N ALA A 87 8.60 0.80 11.18
CA ALA A 87 9.94 0.82 10.58
C ALA A 87 9.90 0.85 9.05
N VAL A 88 9.06 0.03 8.41
CA VAL A 88 8.99 -0.01 6.94
C VAL A 88 8.36 1.27 6.39
N ARG A 89 7.43 1.88 7.11
CA ARG A 89 6.82 3.17 6.73
C ARG A 89 7.85 4.29 6.80
N GLU A 90 8.69 4.31 7.83
CA GLU A 90 9.77 5.28 7.98
C GLU A 90 10.84 5.11 6.89
N THR A 91 11.13 3.87 6.50
CA THR A 91 12.04 3.59 5.39
C THR A 91 11.51 4.17 4.08
N ALA A 92 10.20 4.03 3.83
CA ALA A 92 9.56 4.62 2.65
C ALA A 92 9.64 6.15 2.67
N ARG A 93 9.36 6.76 3.81
CA ARG A 93 9.48 8.21 4.00
C ARG A 93 10.90 8.69 3.70
N ALA A 94 11.89 7.98 4.21
CA ALA A 94 13.31 8.31 4.00
C ALA A 94 13.70 8.24 2.51
N VAL A 95 13.14 7.30 1.75
CA VAL A 95 13.37 7.21 0.30
C VAL A 95 12.86 8.47 -0.40
N ALA A 96 11.65 8.92 -0.07
CA ALA A 96 11.08 10.15 -0.64
C ALA A 96 11.94 11.37 -0.29
N GLU A 97 12.32 11.52 0.97
CA GLU A 97 13.14 12.63 1.46
C GLU A 97 14.49 12.69 0.74
N ARG A 98 15.12 11.53 0.56
CA ARG A 98 16.45 11.43 -0.09
C ARG A 98 16.43 11.93 -1.53
N VAL A 99 15.34 11.73 -2.25
CA VAL A 99 15.22 12.16 -3.65
C VAL A 99 14.48 13.49 -3.81
N GLY A 100 14.11 14.15 -2.69
CA GLY A 100 13.43 15.43 -2.72
C GLY A 100 11.95 15.36 -3.10
N ALA A 101 11.32 14.21 -2.92
CA ALA A 101 9.90 14.01 -3.19
C ALA A 101 9.06 14.22 -1.93
N ASP A 102 7.79 14.54 -2.12
CA ASP A 102 6.83 14.57 -1.02
C ASP A 102 6.44 13.14 -0.63
N PHE A 103 6.07 12.94 0.62
CA PHE A 103 5.59 11.65 1.12
C PHE A 103 4.17 11.79 1.68
N ARG A 104 3.30 10.85 1.31
CA ARG A 104 1.95 10.76 1.85
C ARG A 104 1.69 9.32 2.33
N LEU A 105 1.16 9.18 3.52
CA LEU A 105 0.76 7.89 4.08
C LEU A 105 -0.76 7.80 4.06
N VAL A 106 -1.28 6.81 3.33
CA VAL A 106 -2.72 6.58 3.21
C VAL A 106 -3.03 5.21 3.82
N GLY A 107 -3.85 5.21 4.86
CA GLY A 107 -4.36 3.97 5.44
C GLY A 107 -5.64 3.57 4.75
N VAL A 108 -5.82 2.27 4.49
CA VAL A 108 -7.08 1.72 3.99
C VAL A 108 -7.64 0.82 5.08
N ASP A 109 -8.80 1.17 5.58
CA ASP A 109 -9.49 0.45 6.63
C ASP A 109 -10.79 -0.13 6.10
N CYS A 110 -11.29 -1.17 6.75
CA CYS A 110 -12.52 -1.82 6.36
C CYS A 110 -13.06 -2.59 7.56
N ASP A 111 -14.37 -2.62 7.73
CA ASP A 111 -15.00 -3.39 8.81
C ASP A 111 -14.57 -4.85 8.75
N ASP A 112 -14.22 -5.42 9.88
CA ASP A 112 -13.77 -6.80 10.02
C ASP A 112 -14.73 -7.80 9.37
N ALA A 113 -16.04 -7.63 9.60
CA ALA A 113 -17.05 -8.50 9.00
C ALA A 113 -17.04 -8.44 7.47
N VAL A 114 -16.82 -7.25 6.90
CA VAL A 114 -16.75 -7.04 5.44
C VAL A 114 -15.50 -7.70 4.87
N VAL A 115 -14.35 -7.54 5.54
CA VAL A 115 -13.10 -8.17 5.10
C VAL A 115 -13.24 -9.69 5.09
N ARG A 116 -13.81 -10.26 6.16
CA ARG A 116 -14.01 -11.72 6.26
C ARG A 116 -14.94 -12.25 5.17
N GLU A 117 -16.00 -11.52 4.85
CA GLU A 117 -16.91 -11.87 3.77
C GLU A 117 -16.19 -11.83 2.41
N ARG A 118 -15.39 -10.80 2.17
CA ARG A 118 -14.60 -10.68 0.93
C ARG A 118 -13.61 -11.83 0.77
N ILE A 119 -12.96 -12.25 1.85
CA ILE A 119 -12.03 -13.37 1.83
C ILE A 119 -12.78 -14.68 1.51
N ARG A 120 -13.93 -14.91 2.13
CA ARG A 120 -14.76 -16.10 1.89
C ARG A 120 -15.27 -16.16 0.45
N ASP A 121 -15.65 -15.03 -0.12
CA ASP A 121 -16.17 -14.95 -1.49
C ASP A 121 -15.10 -15.20 -2.55
N ARG A 122 -13.84 -14.93 -2.20
CA ARG A 122 -12.70 -15.07 -3.12
C ARG A 122 -12.25 -16.52 -3.29
N THR A 123 -12.35 -17.31 -2.24
CA THR A 123 -11.81 -18.67 -2.19
C THR A 123 -12.81 -19.62 -1.55
N ASP A 124 -13.15 -20.72 -2.23
CA ASP A 124 -14.12 -21.69 -1.71
C ASP A 124 -13.53 -22.54 -0.57
N ASP A 125 -12.41 -23.24 -0.82
CA ASP A 125 -11.87 -24.20 0.14
C ASP A 125 -10.70 -23.64 0.99
N GLU A 126 -10.07 -22.56 0.58
CA GLU A 126 -8.92 -21.97 1.26
C GLU A 126 -9.27 -20.80 2.16
N SER A 127 -10.57 -20.47 2.28
CA SER A 127 -11.04 -19.30 3.01
C SER A 127 -10.65 -19.29 4.49
N ASP A 128 -10.66 -20.46 5.15
CA ASP A 128 -10.30 -20.55 6.57
C ASP A 128 -8.82 -20.25 6.80
N ALA A 129 -7.95 -20.75 5.93
CA ALA A 129 -6.52 -20.47 6.00
C ALA A 129 -6.22 -18.98 5.73
N ASP A 130 -6.92 -18.39 4.76
CA ASP A 130 -6.78 -16.96 4.43
C ASP A 130 -7.27 -16.06 5.57
N ILE A 131 -8.33 -16.48 6.28
CA ILE A 131 -8.83 -15.76 7.46
C ILE A 131 -7.82 -15.84 8.61
N GLU A 132 -7.20 -17.00 8.82
CA GLU A 132 -6.15 -17.14 9.84
C GLU A 132 -4.95 -16.22 9.55
N VAL A 133 -4.54 -16.12 8.30
CA VAL A 133 -3.47 -15.21 7.87
C VAL A 133 -3.89 -13.75 8.11
N TYR A 134 -5.12 -13.41 7.76
CA TYR A 134 -5.67 -12.08 8.00
C TYR A 134 -5.63 -11.72 9.49
N GLU A 135 -6.09 -12.62 10.35
CA GLU A 135 -6.09 -12.41 11.81
C GLU A 135 -4.68 -12.21 12.35
N LEU A 136 -3.72 -13.00 11.88
CA LEU A 136 -2.33 -12.91 12.28
C LEU A 136 -1.73 -11.54 11.89
N ILE A 137 -1.98 -11.10 10.67
CA ILE A 137 -1.49 -9.80 10.20
C ILE A 137 -2.14 -8.66 10.98
N CYS A 138 -3.43 -8.76 11.32
CA CYS A 138 -4.10 -7.76 12.15
C CYS A 138 -3.43 -7.63 13.52
N GLU A 139 -3.02 -8.75 14.14
CA GLU A 139 -2.32 -8.75 15.42
C GLU A 139 -0.94 -8.10 15.33
N GLU A 140 -0.25 -8.29 14.22
CA GLU A 140 1.09 -7.78 14.00
C GLU A 140 1.13 -6.36 13.43
N TYR A 141 -0.01 -5.86 12.96
CA TYR A 141 -0.10 -4.56 12.32
C TYR A 141 0.03 -3.44 13.34
N GLU A 142 1.08 -2.66 13.22
CA GLU A 142 1.30 -1.51 14.08
C GLU A 142 0.42 -0.35 13.64
N PRO A 143 -0.27 0.34 14.56
CA PRO A 143 -1.11 1.48 14.23
C PRO A 143 -0.37 2.55 13.44
N LEU A 144 -1.07 3.21 12.52
CA LEU A 144 -0.49 4.28 11.73
C LEU A 144 -0.29 5.53 12.60
N ASP A 145 0.91 6.13 12.49
CA ASP A 145 1.23 7.39 13.15
C ASP A 145 0.98 8.53 12.16
N SER A 146 0.05 9.41 12.50
CA SER A 146 -0.24 10.62 11.73
C SER A 146 -0.39 10.36 10.21
N PRO A 147 -1.28 9.46 9.78
CA PRO A 147 -1.53 9.27 8.35
C PRO A 147 -2.12 10.55 7.74
N ASP A 148 -1.80 10.80 6.48
CA ASP A 148 -2.36 11.94 5.74
C ASP A 148 -3.83 11.73 5.42
N LEU A 149 -4.23 10.47 5.24
CA LEU A 149 -5.62 10.10 4.99
C LEU A 149 -5.85 8.67 5.45
N VAL A 150 -7.02 8.40 6.03
CA VAL A 150 -7.50 7.04 6.28
C VAL A 150 -8.79 6.86 5.50
N VAL A 151 -8.79 5.89 4.58
CA VAL A 151 -9.94 5.59 3.73
C VAL A 151 -10.71 4.42 4.32
N ASP A 152 -11.99 4.62 4.60
CA ASP A 152 -12.88 3.53 4.98
C ASP A 152 -13.48 2.91 3.72
N ASN A 153 -13.09 1.68 3.42
CA ASN A 153 -13.51 0.96 2.23
C ASN A 153 -14.57 -0.11 2.55
N SER A 154 -15.36 0.12 3.59
CA SER A 154 -16.45 -0.78 3.98
C SER A 154 -17.71 -0.62 3.14
N GLY A 155 -17.89 0.52 2.52
CA GLY A 155 -19.08 0.88 1.75
C GLY A 155 -18.94 0.70 0.25
N THR A 156 -19.60 1.58 -0.51
CA THR A 156 -19.57 1.56 -1.98
C THR A 156 -18.27 2.15 -2.51
N LEU A 157 -17.95 1.84 -3.78
CA LEU A 157 -16.79 2.43 -4.45
C LEU A 157 -16.92 3.96 -4.55
N ALA A 158 -18.12 4.47 -4.78
CA ALA A 158 -18.37 5.91 -4.83
C ALA A 158 -18.00 6.58 -3.49
N GLU A 159 -18.39 5.98 -2.38
CA GLU A 159 -18.04 6.47 -1.04
C GLU A 159 -16.52 6.44 -0.82
N THR A 160 -15.86 5.37 -1.25
CA THR A 160 -14.42 5.21 -1.16
C THR A 160 -13.71 6.32 -1.94
N PHE A 161 -14.10 6.53 -3.20
CA PHE A 161 -13.46 7.52 -4.07
C PHE A 161 -13.70 8.95 -3.63
N THR A 162 -14.84 9.26 -3.03
CA THR A 162 -15.13 10.58 -2.47
C THR A 162 -14.12 10.93 -1.36
N GLN A 163 -13.73 9.97 -0.54
CA GLN A 163 -12.76 10.19 0.52
C GLN A 163 -11.38 10.56 -0.02
N LEU A 164 -11.02 10.10 -1.22
CA LEU A 164 -9.72 10.40 -1.82
C LEU A 164 -9.56 11.86 -2.20
N ASP A 165 -10.65 12.61 -2.30
CA ASP A 165 -10.60 14.04 -2.61
C ASP A 165 -9.97 14.86 -1.47
N GLU A 166 -9.84 14.28 -0.28
CA GLU A 166 -9.23 14.92 0.88
C GLU A 166 -7.69 14.87 0.87
N LEU A 167 -7.09 14.08 0.00
CA LEU A 167 -5.63 13.98 -0.10
C LEU A 167 -4.99 15.18 -0.91
#